data_f8f6c157b9d3c63bf5cf6960e83ae4dd
#
_entry.id   f8f6c157b9d3c63bf5cf6960e83ae4dd
#
_cell.length_a   1.000
_cell.length_b   1.000
_cell.length_c   1.000
_cell.angle_alpha   90.00
_cell.angle_beta   90.00
_cell.angle_gamma   90.00
#
_symmetry.space_group_name_H-M   'P 1'
#
loop_
_entity.id
_entity.type
_entity.pdbx_description
1 polymer ?
#
loop_
_entity_poly.entity_id
_entity_poly.type
_entity_poly.pdbx_seq_one_letter_code
_entity_poly.pdbx_strand_id
1 'polypeptide(L)'
;MVRYIAYWSCVMSLILSISGCDNSSSQPSNGTSETPSANDLAQGQQIGNAVSGTQPVNNADGGAGFGSPQDVNQFGAAAFSASSIAKIDTDGDPSEQGYDPNWNAQTSGHVDGEPVNSADYAYVVMSQAQMAASGAQIGDWAQVTNNENGQTVWARVEDVGPPGGTGEISEACATAVGIQFQQNSWTIGNPSVTVQVYSGTKSIPGS
;
A
#
# COMPACT_ATOMS: atom_id res chain seq x y z
N MET A 1 -10.41 -52.14 10.13
CA MET A 1 -10.50 -52.44 8.71
C MET A 1 -10.29 -51.11 7.97
N VAL A 2 -9.04 -50.84 7.58
CA VAL A 2 -8.62 -49.54 7.01
C VAL A 2 -8.39 -49.78 5.52
N ARG A 3 -9.05 -48.96 4.67
CA ARG A 3 -8.87 -48.96 3.22
C ARG A 3 -8.05 -47.74 2.81
N TYR A 4 -6.84 -47.95 2.38
CA TYR A 4 -6.01 -46.99 1.65
C TYR A 4 -6.46 -46.91 0.19
N ILE A 5 -6.68 -45.70 -0.29
CA ILE A 5 -6.83 -45.42 -1.73
C ILE A 5 -5.63 -44.60 -2.15
N ALA A 6 -4.79 -45.20 -3.00
CA ALA A 6 -3.66 -44.55 -3.64
C ALA A 6 -4.15 -43.83 -4.91
N TYR A 7 -3.79 -42.55 -5.10
CA TYR A 7 -3.96 -41.83 -6.36
C TYR A 7 -2.61 -41.71 -7.08
N TRP A 8 -2.62 -42.18 -8.30
CA TRP A 8 -1.51 -42.17 -9.22
C TRP A 8 -1.28 -40.79 -9.83
N SER A 9 0.00 -40.42 -9.88
CA SER A 9 0.51 -39.31 -10.69
C SER A 9 0.48 -39.68 -12.18
N CYS A 10 -0.07 -38.80 -13.00
CA CYS A 10 0.13 -38.83 -14.44
C CYS A 10 0.91 -37.56 -14.84
N VAL A 11 2.21 -37.77 -15.12
CA VAL A 11 3.09 -36.76 -15.71
C VAL A 11 2.95 -36.86 -17.23
N MET A 12 2.47 -35.85 -17.88
CA MET A 12 2.50 -35.76 -19.34
C MET A 12 3.47 -34.64 -19.74
N SER A 13 4.64 -35.08 -20.23
CA SER A 13 5.57 -34.20 -20.94
C SER A 13 5.06 -33.96 -22.36
N LEU A 14 4.91 -32.68 -22.71
CA LEU A 14 4.68 -32.28 -24.11
C LEU A 14 5.91 -31.51 -24.59
N ILE A 15 6.69 -32.15 -25.44
CA ILE A 15 7.79 -31.54 -26.20
C ILE A 15 7.18 -31.01 -27.51
N LEU A 16 7.29 -29.71 -27.74
CA LEU A 16 7.00 -29.14 -29.05
C LEU A 16 8.25 -28.43 -29.59
N SER A 17 8.86 -29.09 -30.57
CA SER A 17 9.93 -28.56 -31.40
C SER A 17 9.32 -27.75 -32.53
N ILE A 18 9.72 -26.51 -32.72
CA ILE A 18 9.47 -25.77 -33.96
C ILE A 18 10.81 -25.17 -34.43
N SER A 19 11.27 -25.71 -35.56
CA SER A 19 12.34 -25.13 -36.36
C SER A 19 11.75 -24.06 -37.26
N GLY A 20 12.45 -22.95 -37.43
CA GLY A 20 12.10 -21.94 -38.40
C GLY A 20 13.19 -20.89 -38.44
N CYS A 21 14.12 -21.02 -39.39
CA CYS A 21 15.07 -20.00 -39.79
C CYS A 21 14.33 -18.85 -40.42
N ASP A 22 14.70 -17.62 -40.11
CA ASP A 22 14.96 -16.66 -41.19
C ASP A 22 15.93 -15.56 -40.72
N ASN A 23 16.86 -15.35 -41.58
CA ASN A 23 18.04 -14.53 -41.50
C ASN A 23 17.71 -13.15 -42.07
N SER A 24 17.79 -12.09 -41.27
CA SER A 24 17.98 -10.76 -41.83
C SER A 24 18.88 -9.93 -40.92
N SER A 25 20.03 -9.65 -41.45
CA SER A 25 21.06 -8.73 -40.97
C SER A 25 20.53 -7.32 -40.78
N SER A 26 20.65 -6.77 -39.57
CA SER A 26 20.69 -5.32 -39.38
C SER A 26 21.81 -4.95 -38.40
N GLN A 27 22.62 -4.04 -38.84
CA GLN A 27 23.84 -3.49 -38.22
C GLN A 27 23.65 -3.07 -36.77
N PRO A 28 24.72 -3.11 -35.95
CA PRO A 28 24.72 -2.49 -34.64
C PRO A 28 24.75 -0.96 -34.81
N SER A 29 23.68 -0.32 -34.37
CA SER A 29 23.68 1.11 -34.16
C SER A 29 24.57 1.44 -32.97
N ASN A 30 25.60 2.24 -33.19
CA ASN A 30 26.41 2.87 -32.17
C ASN A 30 25.47 3.54 -31.11
N GLY A 31 25.41 2.98 -29.93
CA GLY A 31 24.82 3.64 -28.78
C GLY A 31 25.73 4.80 -28.37
N THR A 32 25.40 5.98 -28.82
CA THR A 32 25.89 7.21 -28.19
C THR A 32 25.27 7.27 -26.81
N SER A 33 26.12 7.18 -25.81
CA SER A 33 25.75 7.50 -24.42
C SER A 33 25.38 8.99 -24.39
N GLU A 34 24.09 9.28 -24.51
CA GLU A 34 23.58 10.63 -24.31
C GLU A 34 23.64 10.94 -22.84
N THR A 35 24.44 11.88 -22.44
CA THR A 35 24.42 12.48 -21.12
C THR A 35 23.04 13.13 -20.93
N PRO A 36 22.29 12.84 -19.83
CA PRO A 36 21.00 13.46 -19.60
C PRO A 36 21.09 14.98 -19.71
N SER A 37 20.13 15.60 -20.40
CA SER A 37 20.11 17.04 -20.56
C SER A 37 19.81 17.72 -19.21
N ALA A 38 20.18 18.99 -19.08
CA ALA A 38 19.85 19.78 -17.88
C ALA A 38 18.34 19.84 -17.61
N ASN A 39 17.50 19.66 -18.64
CA ASN A 39 16.04 19.58 -18.49
C ASN A 39 15.58 18.25 -17.90
N ASP A 40 16.25 17.13 -18.22
CA ASP A 40 15.93 15.82 -17.65
C ASP A 40 16.31 15.77 -16.16
N LEU A 41 17.43 16.42 -15.80
CA LEU A 41 17.84 16.58 -14.41
C LEU A 41 16.89 17.52 -13.64
N ALA A 42 16.38 18.59 -14.29
CA ALA A 42 15.42 19.50 -13.68
C ALA A 42 14.05 18.84 -13.46
N GLN A 43 13.60 17.97 -14.38
CA GLN A 43 12.37 17.19 -14.18
C GLN A 43 12.53 16.13 -13.08
N GLY A 44 13.68 15.46 -13.00
CA GLY A 44 13.99 14.54 -11.92
C GLY A 44 14.03 15.22 -10.55
N GLN A 45 14.56 16.46 -10.49
CA GLN A 45 14.55 17.26 -9.25
C GLN A 45 13.18 17.82 -8.91
N GLN A 46 12.32 18.12 -9.89
CA GLN A 46 10.93 18.54 -9.64
C GLN A 46 10.09 17.39 -9.08
N ILE A 47 10.29 16.16 -9.54
CA ILE A 47 9.62 14.98 -8.96
C ILE A 47 10.12 14.74 -7.52
N GLY A 48 11.42 14.91 -7.26
CA GLY A 48 11.98 14.82 -5.91
C GLY A 48 11.49 15.93 -4.95
N ASN A 49 11.25 17.13 -5.45
CA ASN A 49 10.79 18.27 -4.66
C ASN A 49 9.26 18.32 -4.52
N ALA A 50 8.51 17.67 -5.43
CA ALA A 50 7.04 17.55 -5.30
C ALA A 50 6.64 16.66 -4.13
N VAL A 51 7.50 15.74 -3.68
CA VAL A 51 7.28 14.93 -2.47
C VAL A 51 7.50 15.75 -1.18
N SER A 52 8.21 16.88 -1.25
CA SER A 52 8.52 17.74 -0.09
C SER A 52 7.48 18.83 0.19
N GLY A 53 6.39 18.92 -0.55
CA GLY A 53 5.47 20.05 -0.51
C GLY A 53 3.98 19.72 -0.41
N THR A 54 3.59 18.47 -0.22
CA THR A 54 2.19 18.16 0.05
C THR A 54 1.84 18.62 1.46
N GLN A 55 1.12 19.73 1.54
CA GLN A 55 0.50 20.17 2.79
C GLN A 55 -0.30 18.99 3.36
N PRO A 56 -0.19 18.68 4.65
CA PRO A 56 -1.06 17.72 5.27
C PRO A 56 -2.49 18.13 4.99
N VAL A 57 -3.28 17.25 4.42
CA VAL A 57 -4.73 17.44 4.39
C VAL A 57 -5.13 17.38 5.86
N ASN A 58 -5.41 18.54 6.47
CA ASN A 58 -6.01 18.56 7.78
C ASN A 58 -7.29 17.74 7.65
N ASN A 59 -7.45 16.72 8.49
CA ASN A 59 -8.72 16.02 8.63
C ASN A 59 -9.74 17.10 9.01
N ALA A 60 -10.49 17.62 8.02
CA ALA A 60 -11.30 18.81 8.15
C ALA A 60 -12.51 18.59 9.07
N ASP A 61 -12.71 17.41 9.58
CA ASP A 61 -13.86 17.02 10.37
C ASP A 61 -13.51 16.38 11.72
N GLY A 62 -12.52 16.91 12.45
CA GLY A 62 -12.42 16.64 13.88
C GLY A 62 -12.34 15.17 14.32
N GLY A 63 -12.19 14.24 13.41
CA GLY A 63 -11.98 12.83 13.70
C GLY A 63 -10.63 12.62 14.39
N ALA A 64 -10.59 11.75 15.39
CA ALA A 64 -9.43 11.45 16.21
C ALA A 64 -8.34 10.66 15.46
N GLY A 65 -7.95 11.07 14.26
CA GLY A 65 -6.87 10.46 13.49
C GLY A 65 -5.51 10.60 14.16
N PHE A 66 -4.52 9.88 13.65
CA PHE A 66 -3.12 10.01 14.14
C PHE A 66 -2.50 11.38 13.85
N GLY A 67 -3.17 12.22 13.04
CA GLY A 67 -2.62 13.49 12.59
C GLY A 67 -1.47 13.31 11.60
N SER A 68 -0.53 14.26 11.62
CA SER A 68 0.70 14.18 10.82
C SER A 68 1.91 13.95 11.72
N PRO A 69 2.96 13.26 11.25
CA PRO A 69 4.17 13.10 12.05
C PRO A 69 4.78 14.46 12.38
N GLN A 70 5.16 14.67 13.65
CA GLN A 70 5.71 15.95 14.10
C GLN A 70 7.08 16.28 13.49
N ASP A 71 7.84 15.28 13.09
CA ASP A 71 9.16 15.46 12.49
C ASP A 71 9.45 14.45 11.39
N VAL A 72 9.09 14.81 10.16
CA VAL A 72 9.38 14.01 8.95
C VAL A 72 10.87 14.00 8.59
N ASN A 73 11.70 14.90 9.13
CA ASN A 73 13.12 14.91 8.86
C ASN A 73 13.85 13.72 9.49
N GLN A 74 13.23 13.05 10.45
CA GLN A 74 13.74 11.82 11.04
C GLN A 74 13.45 10.60 10.17
N PHE A 75 12.64 10.74 9.11
CA PHE A 75 12.33 9.64 8.21
C PHE A 75 13.51 9.40 7.26
N GLY A 76 13.87 8.14 7.10
CA GLY A 76 14.73 7.69 6.00
C GLY A 76 13.95 7.58 4.69
N ALA A 77 14.54 6.92 3.71
CA ALA A 77 13.79 6.49 2.52
C ALA A 77 12.68 5.52 2.94
N ALA A 78 11.57 5.52 2.20
CA ALA A 78 10.50 4.55 2.43
C ALA A 78 11.06 3.11 2.35
N ALA A 79 10.86 2.34 3.39
CA ALA A 79 11.31 0.95 3.48
C ALA A 79 10.40 0.01 2.67
N PHE A 80 9.18 0.44 2.40
CA PHE A 80 8.23 -0.23 1.52
C PHE A 80 7.53 0.83 0.67
N SER A 81 7.32 0.54 -0.62
CA SER A 81 6.52 1.36 -1.52
C SER A 81 5.84 0.47 -2.54
N ALA A 82 4.52 0.61 -2.66
CA ALA A 82 3.75 -0.14 -3.64
C ALA A 82 2.52 0.65 -4.10
N SER A 83 2.16 0.48 -5.37
CA SER A 83 0.91 0.99 -5.94
C SER A 83 -0.04 -0.17 -6.23
N SER A 84 -1.30 -0.01 -5.89
CA SER A 84 -2.34 -1.04 -6.04
C SER A 84 -3.72 -0.39 -6.13
N ILE A 85 -4.72 -1.17 -6.56
CA ILE A 85 -6.12 -0.78 -6.36
C ILE A 85 -6.38 -0.72 -4.84
N ALA A 86 -7.03 0.36 -4.40
CA ALA A 86 -7.40 0.53 -3.01
C ALA A 86 -8.43 -0.53 -2.59
N LYS A 87 -8.22 -1.07 -1.41
CA LYS A 87 -9.18 -1.89 -0.68
C LYS A 87 -9.47 -1.20 0.64
N ILE A 88 -10.70 -1.28 1.10
CA ILE A 88 -11.07 -0.67 2.36
C ILE A 88 -11.05 -1.74 3.46
N ASP A 89 -10.30 -1.45 4.49
CA ASP A 89 -10.34 -2.19 5.75
C ASP A 89 -11.34 -1.51 6.68
N THR A 90 -12.31 -2.28 7.16
CA THR A 90 -13.40 -1.84 8.04
C THR A 90 -13.23 -2.37 9.46
N ASP A 91 -12.11 -3.04 9.74
CA ASP A 91 -11.84 -3.64 11.05
C ASP A 91 -11.81 -2.57 12.15
N GLY A 92 -12.33 -2.96 13.33
CA GLY A 92 -12.45 -2.07 14.46
C GLY A 92 -13.64 -1.11 14.42
N ASP A 93 -14.30 -0.87 13.27
CA ASP A 93 -15.53 -0.07 13.21
C ASP A 93 -16.77 -0.95 13.50
N PRO A 94 -17.45 -0.77 14.65
CA PRO A 94 -18.63 -1.57 14.98
C PRO A 94 -19.84 -1.29 14.08
N SER A 95 -19.86 -0.18 13.33
CA SER A 95 -20.95 0.12 12.40
C SER A 95 -20.93 -0.76 11.16
N GLU A 96 -19.78 -1.34 10.82
CA GLU A 96 -19.61 -2.25 9.69
C GLU A 96 -19.90 -3.72 10.04
N GLN A 97 -20.12 -4.01 11.32
CA GLN A 97 -20.52 -5.35 11.77
C GLN A 97 -21.81 -5.81 11.08
N GLY A 98 -21.72 -6.87 10.27
CA GLY A 98 -22.85 -7.43 9.53
C GLY A 98 -23.03 -6.85 8.12
N TYR A 99 -22.27 -5.87 7.72
CA TYR A 99 -22.19 -5.35 6.36
C TYR A 99 -20.96 -5.90 5.63
N ASP A 100 -19.79 -5.84 6.25
CA ASP A 100 -18.58 -6.46 5.69
C ASP A 100 -18.47 -7.92 6.21
N PRO A 101 -18.48 -8.92 5.31
CA PRO A 101 -18.33 -10.32 5.69
C PRO A 101 -16.95 -10.68 6.27
N ASN A 102 -15.95 -9.83 6.04
CA ASN A 102 -14.59 -10.00 6.55
C ASN A 102 -14.32 -9.16 7.81
N TRP A 103 -15.28 -8.35 8.24
CA TRP A 103 -15.13 -7.48 9.39
C TRP A 103 -14.67 -8.22 10.66
N ASN A 104 -13.73 -7.61 11.38
CA ASN A 104 -13.22 -8.06 12.65
C ASN A 104 -13.32 -6.91 13.69
N ALA A 105 -13.74 -7.23 14.90
CA ALA A 105 -13.73 -6.27 16.00
C ALA A 105 -12.33 -5.86 16.47
N GLN A 106 -11.29 -6.57 16.04
CA GLN A 106 -9.91 -6.39 16.47
C GLN A 106 -9.03 -5.99 15.28
N THR A 107 -8.23 -4.96 15.48
CA THR A 107 -7.06 -4.64 14.66
C THR A 107 -5.78 -5.02 15.41
N SER A 108 -4.67 -5.14 14.73
CA SER A 108 -3.37 -5.45 15.35
C SER A 108 -2.82 -4.28 16.18
N GLY A 109 -3.14 -3.04 15.79
CA GLY A 109 -2.81 -1.81 16.50
C GLY A 109 -3.87 -1.45 17.55
N HIS A 110 -3.42 -0.71 18.56
CA HIS A 110 -4.30 -0.25 19.65
C HIS A 110 -4.00 1.20 20.00
N VAL A 111 -5.05 1.97 20.27
CA VAL A 111 -4.99 3.32 20.84
C VAL A 111 -5.72 3.31 22.17
N ASP A 112 -5.04 3.77 23.23
CA ASP A 112 -5.57 3.78 24.60
C ASP A 112 -6.06 2.41 25.11
N GLY A 113 -5.51 1.34 24.55
CA GLY A 113 -5.84 -0.03 24.91
C GLY A 113 -6.99 -0.66 24.11
N GLU A 114 -7.65 0.11 23.25
CA GLU A 114 -8.71 -0.34 22.37
C GLU A 114 -8.18 -0.58 20.95
N PRO A 115 -8.77 -1.53 20.19
CA PRO A 115 -8.44 -1.71 18.78
C PRO A 115 -8.60 -0.42 17.99
N VAL A 116 -7.72 -0.18 17.02
CA VAL A 116 -7.81 1.00 16.16
C VAL A 116 -9.07 0.87 15.28
N ASN A 117 -9.96 1.87 15.34
CA ASN A 117 -11.17 1.93 14.56
C ASN A 117 -10.90 2.49 13.17
N SER A 118 -11.30 1.78 12.11
CA SER A 118 -11.05 2.15 10.71
C SER A 118 -11.72 3.47 10.30
N ALA A 119 -12.86 3.80 10.87
CA ALA A 119 -13.57 5.06 10.57
C ALA A 119 -12.91 6.28 11.21
N ASP A 120 -12.18 6.10 12.34
CA ASP A 120 -11.62 7.19 13.13
C ASP A 120 -10.13 7.45 12.82
N TYR A 121 -9.39 6.44 12.41
CA TYR A 121 -7.93 6.49 12.26
C TYR A 121 -7.47 6.14 10.84
N ALA A 122 -6.64 7.00 10.26
CA ALA A 122 -6.00 6.71 8.98
C ALA A 122 -4.88 5.67 9.17
N TYR A 123 -5.08 4.46 8.65
CA TYR A 123 -4.06 3.41 8.71
C TYR A 123 -3.96 2.61 7.41
N VAL A 124 -2.89 1.87 7.30
CA VAL A 124 -2.61 0.90 6.24
C VAL A 124 -2.46 -0.49 6.81
N VAL A 125 -2.85 -1.49 6.03
CA VAL A 125 -2.71 -2.91 6.35
C VAL A 125 -1.49 -3.46 5.61
N MET A 126 -0.64 -4.21 6.31
CA MET A 126 0.50 -4.90 5.73
C MET A 126 0.46 -6.38 6.03
N SER A 127 0.88 -7.22 5.08
CA SER A 127 1.09 -8.63 5.39
C SER A 127 2.35 -8.84 6.25
N GLN A 128 2.38 -9.92 7.02
CA GLN A 128 3.58 -10.28 7.80
C GLN A 128 4.84 -10.40 6.94
N ALA A 129 4.71 -10.89 5.70
CA ALA A 129 5.83 -11.00 4.78
C ALA A 129 6.38 -9.63 4.34
N GLN A 130 5.50 -8.66 4.07
CA GLN A 130 5.90 -7.28 3.75
C GLN A 130 6.58 -6.60 4.94
N MET A 131 6.03 -6.75 6.14
CA MET A 131 6.62 -6.23 7.37
C MET A 131 8.01 -6.82 7.62
N ALA A 132 8.14 -8.15 7.51
CA ALA A 132 9.44 -8.82 7.67
C ALA A 132 10.48 -8.37 6.63
N ALA A 133 10.08 -8.18 5.38
CA ALA A 133 10.97 -7.76 4.29
C ALA A 133 11.41 -6.29 4.41
N SER A 134 10.55 -5.41 4.90
CA SER A 134 10.80 -3.98 5.01
C SER A 134 11.30 -3.54 6.39
N GLY A 135 11.19 -4.41 7.41
CA GLY A 135 11.43 -4.05 8.80
C GLY A 135 10.33 -3.17 9.42
N ALA A 136 9.21 -3.00 8.72
CA ALA A 136 8.07 -2.25 9.24
C ALA A 136 7.42 -2.96 10.43
N GLN A 137 6.86 -2.18 11.33
CA GLN A 137 6.18 -2.64 12.54
C GLN A 137 4.83 -1.92 12.69
N ILE A 138 3.93 -2.50 13.47
CA ILE A 138 2.72 -1.81 13.93
C ILE A 138 3.12 -0.49 14.60
N GLY A 139 2.42 0.58 14.23
CA GLY A 139 2.67 1.94 14.66
C GLY A 139 3.64 2.75 13.79
N ASP A 140 4.36 2.15 12.84
CA ASP A 140 5.22 2.89 11.93
C ASP A 140 4.40 3.80 11.00
N TRP A 141 4.95 4.98 10.70
CA TRP A 141 4.29 5.92 9.79
C TRP A 141 4.27 5.44 8.35
N ALA A 142 3.17 5.75 7.70
CA ALA A 142 2.96 5.55 6.28
C ALA A 142 2.42 6.81 5.62
N GLN A 143 2.64 6.95 4.32
CA GLN A 143 1.98 7.96 3.49
C GLN A 143 1.17 7.24 2.43
N VAL A 144 -0.08 7.64 2.27
CA VAL A 144 -0.98 7.13 1.24
C VAL A 144 -1.29 8.24 0.26
N THR A 145 -1.12 7.95 -1.02
CA THR A 145 -1.42 8.87 -2.13
C THR A 145 -2.49 8.26 -3.01
N ASN A 146 -3.57 8.95 -3.26
CA ASN A 146 -4.52 8.60 -4.31
C ASN A 146 -3.92 9.02 -5.66
N ASN A 147 -3.63 8.06 -6.53
CA ASN A 147 -2.96 8.28 -7.81
C ASN A 147 -3.83 9.00 -8.84
N GLU A 148 -5.14 9.07 -8.63
CA GLU A 148 -6.08 9.71 -9.57
C GLU A 148 -6.17 11.22 -9.36
N ASN A 149 -6.08 11.68 -8.10
CA ASN A 149 -6.26 13.09 -7.75
C ASN A 149 -5.03 13.73 -7.08
N GLY A 150 -4.01 12.93 -6.73
CA GLY A 150 -2.78 13.38 -6.07
C GLY A 150 -2.93 13.73 -4.58
N GLN A 151 -4.11 13.53 -3.98
CA GLN A 151 -4.29 13.75 -2.54
C GLN A 151 -3.49 12.75 -1.73
N THR A 152 -2.90 13.22 -0.64
CA THR A 152 -2.09 12.40 0.27
C THR A 152 -2.56 12.55 1.71
N VAL A 153 -2.41 11.50 2.49
CA VAL A 153 -2.64 11.49 3.93
C VAL A 153 -1.51 10.75 4.65
N TRP A 154 -1.17 11.22 5.85
CA TRP A 154 -0.35 10.45 6.76
C TRP A 154 -1.22 9.44 7.49
N ALA A 155 -0.68 8.23 7.60
CA ALA A 155 -1.31 7.08 8.22
C ALA A 155 -0.28 6.32 9.08
N ARG A 156 -0.73 5.30 9.79
CA ARG A 156 0.17 4.34 10.45
C ARG A 156 -0.09 2.93 9.96
N VAL A 157 0.86 2.04 10.13
CA VAL A 157 0.64 0.61 9.96
C VAL A 157 -0.07 0.12 11.22
N GLU A 158 -1.34 -0.26 11.13
CA GLU A 158 -2.11 -0.65 12.32
C GLU A 158 -2.79 -2.01 12.19
N ASP A 159 -2.73 -2.63 11.00
CA ASP A 159 -3.24 -3.99 10.89
C ASP A 159 -2.40 -4.92 10.03
N VAL A 160 -2.61 -6.23 10.25
CA VAL A 160 -1.90 -7.32 9.58
C VAL A 160 -2.87 -8.10 8.71
N GLY A 161 -2.76 -7.88 7.41
CA GLY A 161 -3.61 -8.52 6.42
C GLY A 161 -3.07 -9.83 5.84
N PRO A 162 -3.82 -10.40 4.89
CA PRO A 162 -3.47 -11.65 4.25
C PRO A 162 -2.19 -11.55 3.41
N PRO A 163 -1.52 -12.68 3.12
CA PRO A 163 -0.34 -12.71 2.26
C PRO A 163 -0.61 -12.10 0.87
N GLY A 164 0.26 -11.19 0.43
CA GLY A 164 0.20 -10.59 -0.90
C GLY A 164 -0.80 -9.42 -1.03
N GLY A 165 -1.50 -9.05 0.03
CA GLY A 165 -2.34 -7.85 0.07
C GLY A 165 -1.49 -6.58 -0.01
N THR A 166 -1.86 -5.64 -0.89
CA THR A 166 -1.31 -4.28 -0.95
C THR A 166 -2.44 -3.31 -1.24
N GLY A 167 -2.30 -2.06 -0.77
CA GLY A 167 -3.30 -1.02 -1.01
C GLY A 167 -4.55 -1.14 -0.14
N GLU A 168 -4.52 -1.93 0.91
CA GLU A 168 -5.58 -2.00 1.90
C GLU A 168 -5.39 -0.89 2.92
N ILE A 169 -6.41 -0.04 3.06
CA ILE A 169 -6.37 1.21 3.84
C ILE A 169 -7.68 1.36 4.62
N SER A 170 -7.64 2.02 5.77
CA SER A 170 -8.83 2.29 6.58
C SER A 170 -9.83 3.21 5.88
N GLU A 171 -11.06 3.23 6.37
CA GLU A 171 -12.14 4.13 5.92
C GLU A 171 -11.75 5.60 6.09
N ALA A 172 -11.16 5.96 7.24
CA ALA A 172 -10.65 7.30 7.50
C ALA A 172 -9.56 7.70 6.49
N CYS A 173 -8.64 6.77 6.18
CA CYS A 173 -7.61 6.99 5.17
C CYS A 173 -8.20 7.20 3.78
N ALA A 174 -9.15 6.35 3.35
CA ALA A 174 -9.84 6.45 2.07
C ALA A 174 -10.58 7.79 1.93
N THR A 175 -11.32 8.19 2.97
CA THR A 175 -12.03 9.47 3.04
C THR A 175 -11.07 10.65 2.88
N ALA A 176 -9.94 10.62 3.61
CA ALA A 176 -8.95 11.70 3.59
C ALA A 176 -8.30 11.90 2.22
N VAL A 177 -8.17 10.85 1.40
CA VAL A 177 -7.62 10.93 0.03
C VAL A 177 -8.71 11.00 -1.05
N GLY A 178 -9.97 11.20 -0.67
CA GLY A 178 -11.08 11.40 -1.60
C GLY A 178 -11.52 10.14 -2.34
N ILE A 179 -11.31 8.94 -1.77
CA ILE A 179 -11.81 7.68 -2.29
C ILE A 179 -13.23 7.46 -1.76
N GLN A 180 -14.15 7.19 -2.69
CA GLN A 180 -15.52 6.80 -2.35
C GLN A 180 -15.63 5.29 -2.18
N PHE A 181 -16.35 4.87 -1.14
CA PHE A 181 -16.62 3.47 -0.86
C PHE A 181 -18.02 3.28 -0.29
N GLN A 182 -18.48 2.05 -0.21
CA GLN A 182 -19.77 1.65 0.36
C GLN A 182 -19.54 0.93 1.68
N GLN A 183 -20.54 0.89 2.53
CA GLN A 183 -20.59 -0.13 3.60
C GLN A 183 -20.30 -1.48 2.95
N ASN A 184 -19.53 -2.33 3.54
CA ASN A 184 -19.03 -3.59 2.99
C ASN A 184 -17.67 -3.53 2.28
N SER A 185 -16.86 -2.53 2.55
CA SER A 185 -15.47 -2.39 2.05
C SER A 185 -15.29 -2.23 0.53
N TRP A 186 -16.35 -2.06 -0.26
CA TRP A 186 -16.24 -1.92 -1.71
C TRP A 186 -15.95 -0.48 -2.14
N THR A 187 -14.83 -0.27 -2.82
CA THR A 187 -14.52 1.01 -3.46
C THR A 187 -15.40 1.25 -4.69
N ILE A 188 -15.75 2.51 -4.93
CA ILE A 188 -16.42 2.93 -6.15
C ILE A 188 -15.35 3.30 -7.18
N GLY A 189 -15.32 2.59 -8.32
CA GLY A 189 -14.48 2.94 -9.47
C GLY A 189 -13.08 2.33 -9.50
N ASN A 190 -12.67 1.48 -8.57
CA ASN A 190 -11.33 0.88 -8.50
C ASN A 190 -10.17 1.91 -8.43
N PRO A 191 -10.21 2.89 -7.54
CA PRO A 191 -9.17 3.89 -7.41
C PRO A 191 -7.81 3.26 -7.07
N SER A 192 -6.73 3.82 -7.62
CA SER A 192 -5.37 3.36 -7.35
C SER A 192 -4.72 4.21 -6.27
N VAL A 193 -4.04 3.56 -5.34
CA VAL A 193 -3.24 4.23 -4.29
C VAL A 193 -1.78 3.80 -4.34
N THR A 194 -0.91 4.71 -3.93
CA THR A 194 0.48 4.40 -3.60
C THR A 194 0.63 4.48 -2.08
N VAL A 195 1.12 3.39 -1.49
CA VAL A 195 1.43 3.29 -0.06
C VAL A 195 2.94 3.31 0.10
N GLN A 196 3.45 4.20 0.94
CA GLN A 196 4.86 4.28 1.33
C GLN A 196 4.96 4.12 2.85
N VAL A 197 5.80 3.20 3.33
CA VAL A 197 5.97 2.94 4.79
C VAL A 197 7.40 3.23 5.19
N TYR A 198 7.55 3.90 6.34
CA TYR A 198 8.83 4.36 6.91
C TYR A 198 9.12 3.56 8.18
N SER A 199 9.97 2.53 8.07
CA SER A 199 10.28 1.66 9.21
C SER A 199 11.05 2.38 10.31
N GLY A 200 10.78 1.99 11.57
CA GLY A 200 11.43 2.55 12.75
C GLY A 200 10.89 3.92 13.20
N THR A 201 9.74 4.34 12.66
CA THR A 201 9.17 5.67 12.93
C THR A 201 8.04 5.68 13.96
N LYS A 202 7.67 4.53 14.51
CA LYS A 202 6.55 4.38 15.45
C LYS A 202 6.63 5.27 16.70
N SER A 203 7.84 5.65 17.13
CA SER A 203 8.05 6.52 18.29
C SER A 203 7.86 8.01 17.98
N ILE A 204 7.73 8.40 16.71
CA ILE A 204 7.50 9.78 16.30
C ILE A 204 6.02 10.10 16.53
N PRO A 205 5.69 11.07 17.39
CA PRO A 205 4.30 11.36 17.68
C PRO A 205 3.60 12.02 16.50
N GLY A 206 2.27 11.90 16.49
CA GLY A 206 1.39 12.69 15.63
C GLY A 206 1.08 14.06 16.24
N SER A 207 0.62 14.99 15.41
CA SER A 207 0.22 16.35 15.80
C SER A 207 -1.27 16.46 16.06
#